data_3c4877f575ae072617d0c1d173629dd3
#
_entry.id   3c4877f575ae072617d0c1d173629dd3
#
_cell.length_a   1.000
_cell.length_b   1.000
_cell.length_c   1.000
_cell.angle_alpha   90.00
_cell.angle_beta   90.00
_cell.angle_gamma   90.00
#
_symmetry.space_group_name_H-M   'P 1'
#
loop_
_entity.id
_entity.type
_entity.pdbx_description
1 polymer ?
#
loop_
_entity_poly.entity_id
_entity_poly.type
_entity_poly.pdbx_seq_one_letter_code
_entity_poly.pdbx_strand_id
1 'polypeptide(L)'
;MEKYTSNIITPKISIAPMVDKSHRHFRYFCRLMNKDILLYTEMVTAQAIINSDLDKILYFREDEGNVALQIAASNPEDAYKAVKLADSYNYSEINLNCGCPSDRVSGNL
;
A
#
# COMPACT_ATOMS: atom_id res chain seq x y z
N MET A 1 2.02 -23.99 10.03
CA MET A 1 1.43 -23.20 8.93
C MET A 1 0.11 -22.62 9.44
N GLU A 2 0.13 -21.35 9.73
CA GLU A 2 -1.10 -20.68 10.16
C GLU A 2 -2.08 -20.68 8.99
N LYS A 3 -3.26 -21.24 9.23
CA LYS A 3 -4.35 -21.09 8.29
C LYS A 3 -4.82 -19.64 8.37
N TYR A 4 -4.53 -18.86 7.35
CA TYR A 4 -5.26 -17.63 7.12
C TYR A 4 -6.72 -17.98 6.85
N THR A 5 -7.49 -18.13 7.90
CA THR A 5 -8.94 -18.15 7.76
C THR A 5 -9.36 -16.72 7.48
N SER A 6 -9.38 -16.40 6.21
CA SER A 6 -9.84 -15.11 5.78
C SER A 6 -11.36 -15.03 5.89
N ASN A 7 -11.83 -14.48 6.98
CA ASN A 7 -13.11 -13.76 6.96
C ASN A 7 -12.90 -12.38 6.31
N ILE A 8 -12.14 -12.34 5.22
CA ILE A 8 -11.97 -11.12 4.46
C ILE A 8 -13.26 -10.90 3.70
N ILE A 9 -14.07 -9.99 4.22
CA ILE A 9 -15.14 -9.40 3.42
C ILE A 9 -14.44 -8.62 2.32
N THR A 10 -14.37 -9.22 1.13
CA THR A 10 -13.80 -8.55 -0.04
C THR A 10 -14.68 -7.33 -0.33
N PRO A 11 -14.17 -6.10 -0.25
CA PRO A 11 -14.96 -4.92 -0.57
C PRO A 11 -15.40 -4.97 -2.03
N LYS A 12 -16.64 -4.58 -2.29
CA LYS A 12 -17.19 -4.55 -3.65
C LYS A 12 -16.64 -3.40 -4.48
N ILE A 13 -16.14 -2.36 -3.82
CA ILE A 13 -15.59 -1.15 -4.45
C ILE A 13 -14.25 -0.84 -3.81
N SER A 14 -13.30 -0.51 -4.65
CA SER A 14 -12.01 0.03 -4.23
C SER A 14 -11.67 1.26 -5.07
N ILE A 15 -10.84 2.13 -4.52
CA ILE A 15 -10.29 3.27 -5.25
C ILE A 15 -8.84 2.96 -5.58
N ALA A 16 -8.55 2.94 -6.87
CA ALA A 16 -7.24 2.59 -7.40
C ALA A 16 -6.12 3.50 -6.86
N PRO A 17 -4.92 2.97 -6.67
CA PRO A 17 -3.76 3.79 -6.33
C PRO A 17 -3.44 4.77 -7.48
N MET A 18 -3.25 6.03 -7.12
CA MET A 18 -2.93 7.10 -8.07
C MET A 18 -1.85 8.00 -7.49
N VAL A 19 -0.68 8.03 -8.14
CA VAL A 19 0.44 8.89 -7.71
C VAL A 19 0.00 10.35 -7.70
N ASP A 20 0.41 11.08 -6.67
CA ASP A 20 0.04 12.47 -6.38
C ASP A 20 -1.45 12.72 -6.11
N LYS A 21 -2.27 11.67 -6.06
CA LYS A 21 -3.71 11.78 -5.77
C LYS A 21 -4.13 10.98 -4.53
N SER A 22 -3.67 9.74 -4.39
CA SER A 22 -4.07 8.83 -3.31
C SER A 22 -3.34 9.11 -1.98
N HIS A 23 -3.09 10.37 -1.67
CA HIS A 23 -2.50 10.79 -0.40
C HIS A 23 -3.52 10.73 0.75
N ARG A 24 -3.03 10.88 1.98
CA ARG A 24 -3.85 10.74 3.19
C ARG A 24 -5.10 11.62 3.22
N HIS A 25 -5.02 12.83 2.69
CA HIS A 25 -6.18 13.75 2.68
C HIS A 25 -7.26 13.27 1.71
N PHE A 26 -6.86 12.79 0.53
CA PHE A 26 -7.78 12.19 -0.43
C PHE A 26 -8.45 10.93 0.16
N ARG A 27 -7.66 10.05 0.79
CA ARG A 27 -8.20 8.85 1.41
C ARG A 27 -9.19 9.17 2.53
N TYR A 28 -8.85 10.12 3.39
CA TYR A 28 -9.77 10.57 4.45
C TYR A 28 -11.08 11.11 3.87
N PHE A 29 -10.99 11.96 2.85
CA PHE A 29 -12.16 12.49 2.15
C PHE A 29 -13.06 11.36 1.59
N CYS A 30 -12.46 10.38 0.92
CA CYS A 30 -13.19 9.22 0.41
C CYS A 30 -13.85 8.41 1.53
N ARG A 31 -13.16 8.26 2.66
CA ARG A 31 -13.67 7.54 3.82
C ARG A 31 -14.87 8.22 4.45
N LEU A 32 -14.92 9.53 4.45
CA LEU A 32 -16.10 10.27 4.90
C LEU A 32 -17.33 10.01 4.04
N MET A 33 -17.14 9.72 2.77
CA MET A 33 -18.23 9.40 1.85
C MET A 33 -18.71 7.95 1.96
N ASN A 34 -17.79 7.01 2.24
CA ASN A 34 -18.13 5.59 2.34
C ASN A 34 -17.14 4.85 3.23
N LYS A 35 -17.65 4.21 4.28
CA LYS A 35 -16.84 3.48 5.26
C LYS A 35 -16.40 2.08 4.79
N ASP A 36 -17.01 1.54 3.75
CA ASP A 36 -16.87 0.13 3.37
C ASP A 36 -15.94 -0.09 2.16
N ILE A 37 -15.48 0.98 1.51
CA ILE A 37 -14.57 0.88 0.36
C ILE A 37 -13.14 0.57 0.81
N LEU A 38 -12.41 -0.13 -0.04
CA LEU A 38 -10.96 -0.30 0.11
C LEU A 38 -10.25 0.89 -0.55
N LEU A 39 -9.41 1.56 0.22
CA LEU A 39 -8.58 2.65 -0.27
C LEU A 39 -7.13 2.18 -0.42
N TYR A 40 -6.49 2.53 -1.53
CA TYR A 40 -5.08 2.26 -1.75
C TYR A 40 -4.24 3.49 -1.43
N THR A 41 -3.03 3.24 -0.92
CA THR A 41 -2.00 4.30 -0.89
C THR A 41 -1.57 4.63 -2.31
N GLU A 42 -0.81 5.70 -2.47
CA GLU A 42 0.01 5.87 -3.66
C GLU A 42 0.98 4.69 -3.79
N MET A 43 1.49 4.44 -4.99
CA MET A 43 2.54 3.46 -5.21
C MET A 43 3.84 3.90 -4.49
N VAL A 44 4.30 3.07 -3.58
CA VAL A 44 5.54 3.30 -2.83
C VAL A 44 6.60 2.32 -3.31
N THR A 45 7.78 2.80 -3.65
CA THR A 45 8.87 1.90 -4.05
C THR A 45 9.46 1.17 -2.84
N ALA A 46 9.86 -0.08 -3.02
CA ALA A 46 10.54 -0.85 -1.99
C ALA A 46 11.80 -0.14 -1.50
N GLN A 47 12.55 0.50 -2.40
CA GLN A 47 13.74 1.28 -2.04
C GLN A 47 13.41 2.44 -1.11
N ALA A 48 12.31 3.14 -1.33
CA ALA A 48 11.87 4.20 -0.43
C ALA A 48 11.56 3.67 0.97
N ILE A 49 10.91 2.51 1.06
CA ILE A 49 10.61 1.87 2.34
C ILE A 49 11.90 1.45 3.06
N ILE A 50 12.83 0.82 2.34
CA ILE A 50 14.07 0.30 2.92
C ILE A 50 15.01 1.43 3.41
N ASN A 51 15.06 2.55 2.70
CA ASN A 51 16.07 3.59 2.90
C ASN A 51 15.57 4.85 3.60
N SER A 52 14.30 4.91 3.98
CA SER A 52 13.73 6.12 4.56
C SER A 52 13.19 5.89 5.97
N ASP A 53 12.76 6.97 6.60
CA ASP A 53 12.00 6.92 7.85
C ASP A 53 10.63 6.28 7.56
N LEU A 54 10.39 5.11 8.14
CA LEU A 54 9.20 4.32 7.90
C LEU A 54 7.91 5.08 8.26
N ASP A 55 7.92 5.80 9.37
CA ASP A 55 6.73 6.53 9.80
C ASP A 55 6.34 7.62 8.82
N LYS A 56 7.30 8.27 8.17
CA LYS A 56 7.01 9.27 7.16
C LYS A 56 6.34 8.69 5.91
N ILE A 57 6.65 7.44 5.60
CA ILE A 57 6.18 6.78 4.37
C ILE A 57 4.96 5.92 4.63
N LEU A 58 4.95 5.17 5.72
CA LEU A 58 3.97 4.11 5.97
C LEU A 58 2.90 4.47 7.00
N TYR A 59 3.10 5.52 7.80
CA TYR A 59 2.11 5.91 8.77
C TYR A 59 0.82 6.41 8.09
N PHE A 60 -0.30 5.91 8.55
CA PHE A 60 -1.62 6.43 8.20
C PHE A 60 -2.51 6.45 9.44
N ARG A 61 -3.53 7.28 9.40
CA ARG A 61 -4.43 7.45 10.54
C ARG A 61 -5.45 6.33 10.58
N GLU A 62 -5.79 5.91 11.80
CA GLU A 62 -6.81 4.89 12.02
C GLU A 62 -8.16 5.27 11.40
N ASP A 63 -8.51 6.54 11.40
CA ASP A 63 -9.75 7.05 10.81
C ASP A 63 -9.81 7.00 9.27
N GLU A 64 -8.70 6.68 8.60
CA GLU A 64 -8.71 6.33 7.17
C GLU A 64 -9.32 4.94 6.94
N GLY A 65 -9.40 4.11 7.97
CA GLY A 65 -10.08 2.81 7.94
C GLY A 65 -9.33 1.75 7.15
N ASN A 66 -10.02 1.10 6.23
CA ASN A 66 -9.50 -0.02 5.46
C ASN A 66 -8.61 0.46 4.31
N VAL A 67 -7.29 0.40 4.51
CA VAL A 67 -6.29 0.90 3.56
C VAL A 67 -5.36 -0.24 3.14
N ALA A 68 -5.12 -0.36 1.84
CA ALA A 68 -4.12 -1.24 1.23
C ALA A 68 -2.85 -0.45 0.89
N LEU A 69 -1.70 -1.01 1.19
CA LEU A 69 -0.40 -0.47 0.78
C LEU A 69 -0.04 -1.02 -0.59
N GLN A 70 0.17 -0.16 -1.59
CA GLN A 70 0.73 -0.61 -2.85
C GLN A 70 2.25 -0.38 -2.90
N ILE A 71 2.99 -1.45 -3.15
CA ILE A 71 4.45 -1.45 -3.27
C ILE A 71 4.85 -1.74 -4.71
N ALA A 72 5.92 -1.11 -5.15
CA ALA A 72 6.62 -1.46 -6.37
C ALA A 72 8.08 -1.84 -6.06
N ALA A 73 8.56 -2.91 -6.68
CA ALA A 73 9.92 -3.39 -6.49
C ALA A 73 10.50 -3.92 -7.80
N SER A 74 11.79 -3.73 -7.98
CA SER A 74 12.52 -4.21 -9.16
C SER A 74 13.05 -5.63 -9.00
N ASN A 75 13.07 -6.17 -7.79
CA ASN A 75 13.53 -7.54 -7.51
C ASN A 75 12.81 -8.13 -6.30
N PRO A 76 12.76 -9.47 -6.20
CA PRO A 76 12.05 -10.16 -5.12
C PRO A 76 12.63 -9.90 -3.73
N GLU A 77 13.92 -9.70 -3.62
CA GLU A 77 14.60 -9.48 -2.34
C GLU A 77 14.17 -8.16 -1.70
N ASP A 78 14.14 -7.08 -2.47
CA ASP A 78 13.68 -5.78 -2.01
C ASP A 78 12.19 -5.79 -1.68
N ALA A 79 11.39 -6.49 -2.49
CA ALA A 79 9.97 -6.68 -2.20
C ALA A 79 9.78 -7.36 -0.83
N TYR A 80 10.52 -8.41 -0.56
CA TYR A 80 10.47 -9.13 0.71
C TYR A 80 10.82 -8.20 1.89
N LYS A 81 11.94 -7.48 1.78
CA LYS A 81 12.37 -6.54 2.83
C LYS A 81 11.32 -5.46 3.11
N ALA A 82 10.77 -4.88 2.06
CA ALA A 82 9.76 -3.84 2.19
C ALA A 82 8.49 -4.36 2.87
N VAL A 83 8.01 -5.54 2.49
CA VAL A 83 6.85 -6.18 3.11
C VAL A 83 7.10 -6.45 4.59
N LYS A 84 8.28 -6.95 4.95
CA LYS A 84 8.65 -7.21 6.35
C LYS A 84 8.67 -5.93 7.18
N LEU A 85 9.18 -4.84 6.64
CA LEU A 85 9.19 -3.54 7.32
C LEU A 85 7.78 -2.96 7.46
N ALA A 86 6.91 -3.20 6.49
CA ALA A 86 5.53 -2.71 6.51
C ALA A 86 4.60 -3.51 7.42
N ASP A 87 5.00 -4.71 7.85
CA ASP A 87 4.15 -5.63 8.62
C ASP A 87 3.67 -5.05 9.96
N SER A 88 4.43 -4.15 10.56
CA SER A 88 4.07 -3.47 11.82
C SER A 88 3.05 -2.34 11.64
N TYR A 89 2.77 -1.94 10.41
CA TYR A 89 1.76 -0.94 10.08
C TYR A 89 0.45 -1.64 9.73
N ASN A 90 -0.63 -1.15 10.21
CA ASN A 90 -1.92 -1.84 10.25
C ASN A 90 -2.69 -1.82 8.91
N TYR A 91 -1.98 -2.01 7.80
CA TYR A 91 -2.60 -2.13 6.49
C TYR A 91 -3.43 -3.41 6.38
N SER A 92 -4.59 -3.33 5.72
CA SER A 92 -5.46 -4.48 5.50
C SER A 92 -4.95 -5.44 4.43
N GLU A 93 -4.16 -4.93 3.49
CA GLU A 93 -3.46 -5.75 2.50
C GLU A 93 -2.19 -5.05 2.01
N ILE A 94 -1.27 -5.82 1.46
CA ILE A 94 -0.12 -5.33 0.71
C ILE A 94 -0.28 -5.80 -0.73
N ASN A 95 -0.24 -4.84 -1.65
CA ASN A 95 -0.44 -5.05 -3.07
C ASN A 95 0.86 -4.76 -3.83
N LEU A 96 1.25 -5.65 -4.73
CA LEU A 96 2.43 -5.48 -5.56
C LEU A 96 2.03 -4.96 -6.95
N ASN A 97 2.57 -3.79 -7.31
CA ASN A 97 2.41 -3.26 -8.66
C ASN A 97 3.38 -3.96 -9.61
N CYS A 98 2.83 -4.68 -10.59
CA CYS A 98 3.61 -5.41 -11.59
C CYS A 98 3.53 -4.77 -12.98
N GLY A 99 2.89 -3.62 -13.13
CA GLY A 99 2.58 -3.04 -14.43
C GLY A 99 3.19 -1.67 -14.73
N CYS A 100 3.78 -1.01 -13.73
CA CYS A 100 4.34 0.32 -13.95
C CYS A 100 5.67 0.25 -14.69
N PRO A 101 5.79 0.87 -15.90
CA PRO A 101 7.04 0.82 -16.70
C PRO A 101 8.04 1.91 -16.29
N SER A 102 7.78 2.65 -15.23
CA SER A 102 8.65 3.73 -14.75
C SER A 102 10.05 3.21 -14.37
N ASP A 103 11.07 3.96 -14.71
CA ASP A 103 12.46 3.67 -14.32
C ASP A 103 12.65 3.57 -12.80
N ARG A 104 11.81 4.25 -12.02
CA ARG A 104 11.79 4.16 -10.56
C ARG A 104 11.40 2.76 -10.06
N VAL A 105 10.68 2.00 -10.87
CA VAL A 105 10.15 0.66 -10.52
C VAL A 105 10.96 -0.43 -11.18
N SER A 106 11.21 -0.31 -12.48
CA SER A 106 11.89 -1.33 -13.27
C SER A 106 13.40 -1.38 -13.05
N GLY A 107 13.96 -0.33 -12.46
CA GLY A 107 15.42 -0.20 -12.37
C GLY A 107 16.06 -0.06 -13.75
N ASN A 108 17.38 -0.11 -13.78
CA ASN A 108 18.12 -0.17 -15.03
C ASN A 108 18.11 -1.62 -15.54
N LEU A 109 17.15 -1.93 -16.34
CA LEU A 109 17.19 -3.15 -17.13
C LEU A 109 18.10 -2.98 -18.33
#